data_8d14bd75efead48aedddc1666d37f4ac
#
_entry.id   8d14bd75efead48aedddc1666d37f4ac
#
_cell.length_a   1.000
_cell.length_b   1.000
_cell.length_c   1.000
_cell.angle_alpha   90.00
_cell.angle_beta   90.00
_cell.angle_gamma   90.00
#
_symmetry.space_group_name_H-M   'P 1'
#
loop_
_entity.id
_entity.type
_entity.pdbx_description
1 polymer ?
#
loop_
_entity_poly.entity_id
_entity_poly.type
_entity_poly.pdbx_seq_one_letter_code
_entity_poly.pdbx_strand_id
1 'polypeptide(L)'
;MSPNETATQLLTLLSSHGQGDYIGEPISQLAHSLQCAHFAAQQSSDPEFIVAALLHDIGQFLPVSDVQSIAGSVQSMSGNVGRVGHETIGAEYLRRLGFSKRVTELVAAHVPAKRFLCATEKAYSEGLSEASMASLKFQGGPMSESEVEEWKGGEWWEDKCRLRKCDDCAKVVGLEVGGLETYRERIERCLGA
;
A
#
# COMPACT_ATOMS: atom_id res chain seq x y z
N MET A 1 -18.89 -4.77 12.77
CA MET A 1 -19.40 -4.84 11.39
C MET A 1 -19.20 -6.26 10.88
N SER A 2 -20.13 -6.75 10.05
CA SER A 2 -19.94 -8.01 9.34
C SER A 2 -18.83 -7.88 8.25
N PRO A 3 -18.22 -9.00 7.80
CA PRO A 3 -17.26 -8.95 6.68
C PRO A 3 -17.79 -8.23 5.43
N ASN A 4 -19.05 -8.45 5.07
CA ASN A 4 -19.68 -7.79 3.93
C ASN A 4 -19.85 -6.27 4.12
N GLU A 5 -20.25 -5.80 5.31
CA GLU A 5 -20.34 -4.37 5.61
C GLU A 5 -18.95 -3.71 5.54
N THR A 6 -17.93 -4.36 6.09
CA THR A 6 -16.56 -3.87 6.04
C THR A 6 -16.03 -3.82 4.60
N ALA A 7 -16.27 -4.86 3.80
CA ALA A 7 -15.91 -4.86 2.38
C ALA A 7 -16.61 -3.72 1.63
N THR A 8 -17.90 -3.51 1.86
CA THR A 8 -18.67 -2.40 1.25
C THR A 8 -18.09 -1.05 1.65
N GLN A 9 -17.76 -0.84 2.92
CA GLN A 9 -17.12 0.38 3.40
C GLN A 9 -15.79 0.67 2.68
N LEU A 10 -14.92 -0.34 2.57
CA LEU A 10 -13.62 -0.21 1.92
C LEU A 10 -13.73 0.08 0.42
N LEU A 11 -14.60 -0.66 -0.29
CA LEU A 11 -14.81 -0.44 -1.71
C LEU A 11 -15.41 0.95 -1.99
N THR A 12 -16.33 1.41 -1.14
CA THR A 12 -16.89 2.77 -1.21
C THR A 12 -15.82 3.83 -0.96
N LEU A 13 -14.96 3.63 0.04
CA LEU A 13 -13.86 4.54 0.34
C LEU A 13 -12.91 4.68 -0.86
N LEU A 14 -12.46 3.56 -1.43
CA LEU A 14 -11.61 3.53 -2.62
C LEU A 14 -12.27 4.20 -3.82
N SER A 15 -13.54 3.91 -4.10
CA SER A 15 -14.25 4.48 -5.25
C SER A 15 -14.49 5.99 -5.11
N SER A 16 -14.80 6.46 -3.90
CA SER A 16 -15.15 7.86 -3.64
C SER A 16 -13.94 8.78 -3.52
N HIS A 17 -12.85 8.29 -2.97
CA HIS A 17 -11.65 9.09 -2.68
C HIS A 17 -10.46 8.78 -3.61
N GLY A 18 -10.51 7.69 -4.37
CA GLY A 18 -9.43 7.26 -5.25
C GLY A 18 -9.38 7.92 -6.63
N GLN A 19 -10.27 8.87 -6.93
CA GLN A 19 -10.35 9.50 -8.26
C GLN A 19 -9.27 10.58 -8.48
N GLY A 20 -8.62 11.03 -7.41
CA GLY A 20 -7.53 12.00 -7.49
C GLY A 20 -6.28 11.40 -8.16
N ASP A 21 -5.40 12.28 -8.64
CA ASP A 21 -4.14 11.88 -9.27
C ASP A 21 -3.27 11.07 -8.28
N TYR A 22 -2.70 10.00 -8.76
CA TYR A 22 -1.63 9.31 -8.05
C TYR A 22 -0.34 10.14 -8.15
N ILE A 23 0.17 10.51 -7.03
CA ILE A 23 1.14 11.59 -6.85
C ILE A 23 2.33 11.50 -7.81
N GLY A 24 2.43 12.45 -8.74
CA GLY A 24 3.49 12.54 -9.73
C GLY A 24 3.39 11.53 -10.88
N GLU A 25 2.32 10.74 -10.97
CA GLU A 25 2.09 9.75 -12.02
C GLU A 25 0.78 10.06 -12.76
N PRO A 26 0.69 9.81 -14.07
CA PRO A 26 -0.50 10.17 -14.89
C PRO A 26 -1.63 9.12 -14.81
N ILE A 27 -1.92 8.61 -13.60
CA ILE A 27 -3.01 7.68 -13.30
C ILE A 27 -3.74 8.11 -12.03
N SER A 28 -4.97 7.62 -11.80
CA SER A 28 -5.65 7.87 -10.53
C SER A 28 -5.13 6.95 -9.42
N GLN A 29 -5.29 7.37 -8.17
CA GLN A 29 -4.98 6.55 -7.00
C GLN A 29 -5.75 5.22 -7.02
N LEU A 30 -7.01 5.23 -7.46
CA LEU A 30 -7.81 4.01 -7.63
C LEU A 30 -7.22 3.08 -8.70
N ALA A 31 -6.84 3.63 -9.86
CA ALA A 31 -6.20 2.84 -10.92
C ALA A 31 -4.90 2.20 -10.42
N HIS A 32 -4.09 2.94 -9.65
CA HIS A 32 -2.89 2.42 -9.01
C HIS A 32 -3.20 1.25 -8.06
N SER A 33 -4.15 1.40 -7.16
CA SER A 33 -4.56 0.34 -6.22
C SER A 33 -5.03 -0.93 -6.94
N LEU A 34 -5.86 -0.77 -7.98
CA LEU A 34 -6.37 -1.88 -8.78
C LEU A 34 -5.26 -2.58 -9.58
N GLN A 35 -4.33 -1.83 -10.17
CA GLN A 35 -3.18 -2.39 -10.87
C GLN A 35 -2.24 -3.14 -9.92
N CYS A 36 -1.98 -2.60 -8.73
CA CYS A 36 -1.16 -3.26 -7.71
C CYS A 36 -1.75 -4.62 -7.32
N ALA A 37 -3.06 -4.68 -7.04
CA ALA A 37 -3.76 -5.92 -6.76
C ALA A 37 -3.78 -6.89 -7.96
N HIS A 38 -3.89 -6.38 -9.18
CA HIS A 38 -3.81 -7.18 -10.40
C HIS A 38 -2.45 -7.86 -10.54
N PHE A 39 -1.34 -7.12 -10.40
CA PHE A 39 0.01 -7.70 -10.45
C PHE A 39 0.27 -8.66 -9.29
N ALA A 40 -0.27 -8.38 -8.11
CA ALA A 40 -0.20 -9.31 -6.98
C ALA A 40 -0.93 -10.64 -7.28
N ALA A 41 -2.11 -10.58 -7.91
CA ALA A 41 -2.88 -11.76 -8.29
C ALA A 41 -2.21 -12.60 -9.39
N GLN A 42 -1.35 -12.01 -10.22
CA GLN A 42 -0.54 -12.75 -11.18
C GLN A 42 0.59 -13.55 -10.52
N GLN A 43 1.04 -13.11 -9.34
CA GLN A 43 2.16 -13.71 -8.61
C GLN A 43 1.72 -14.67 -7.50
N SER A 44 0.49 -14.57 -7.02
CA SER A 44 -0.02 -15.34 -5.89
C SER A 44 -1.54 -15.50 -5.97
N SER A 45 -2.03 -16.67 -5.49
CA SER A 45 -3.45 -16.91 -5.25
C SER A 45 -3.88 -16.57 -3.80
N ASP A 46 -2.95 -16.16 -2.95
CA ASP A 46 -3.17 -15.85 -1.55
C ASP A 46 -4.02 -14.57 -1.40
N PRO A 47 -5.23 -14.67 -0.81
CA PRO A 47 -6.13 -13.54 -0.68
C PRO A 47 -5.55 -12.42 0.20
N GLU A 48 -4.78 -12.73 1.25
CA GLU A 48 -4.19 -11.71 2.13
C GLU A 48 -3.14 -10.86 1.40
N PHE A 49 -2.31 -11.49 0.57
CA PHE A 49 -1.31 -10.78 -0.24
C PHE A 49 -1.98 -9.86 -1.27
N ILE A 50 -3.02 -10.36 -1.97
CA ILE A 50 -3.76 -9.59 -2.98
C ILE A 50 -4.53 -8.43 -2.34
N VAL A 51 -5.18 -8.66 -1.20
CA VAL A 51 -5.93 -7.63 -0.47
C VAL A 51 -4.98 -6.58 0.11
N ALA A 52 -3.83 -6.98 0.64
CA ALA A 52 -2.81 -6.04 1.09
C ALA A 52 -2.31 -5.15 -0.07
N ALA A 53 -2.12 -5.72 -1.26
CA ALA A 53 -1.74 -4.97 -2.45
C ALA A 53 -2.83 -3.98 -2.91
N LEU A 54 -4.13 -4.36 -2.83
CA LEU A 54 -5.25 -3.45 -3.11
C LEU A 54 -5.29 -2.28 -2.13
N LEU A 55 -5.00 -2.53 -0.86
CA LEU A 55 -5.21 -1.60 0.25
C LEU A 55 -3.92 -0.93 0.75
N HIS A 56 -2.75 -1.13 0.08
CA HIS A 56 -1.46 -0.67 0.60
C HIS A 56 -1.44 0.85 0.84
N ASP A 57 -2.09 1.61 -0.02
CA ASP A 57 -2.19 3.05 0.05
C ASP A 57 -3.48 3.57 0.73
N ILE A 58 -4.28 2.69 1.38
CA ILE A 58 -5.57 3.07 1.98
C ILE A 58 -5.44 4.27 2.93
N GLY A 59 -4.31 4.44 3.59
CA GLY A 59 -4.04 5.58 4.44
C GLY A 59 -4.04 6.93 3.74
N GLN A 60 -3.84 6.98 2.41
CA GLN A 60 -3.98 8.20 1.60
C GLN A 60 -5.44 8.60 1.42
N PHE A 61 -6.35 7.61 1.38
CA PHE A 61 -7.78 7.80 1.09
C PHE A 61 -8.60 8.18 2.32
N LEU A 62 -8.08 7.94 3.54
CA LEU A 62 -8.86 8.14 4.77
C LEU A 62 -9.26 9.60 4.96
N PRO A 63 -10.50 9.87 5.42
CA PRO A 63 -10.91 11.18 5.89
C PRO A 63 -9.99 11.72 6.98
N VAL A 64 -9.86 13.04 7.06
CA VAL A 64 -9.01 13.72 8.06
C VAL A 64 -9.39 13.31 9.49
N SER A 65 -10.69 13.14 9.77
CA SER A 65 -11.20 12.70 11.09
C SER A 65 -10.63 11.34 11.50
N ASP A 66 -10.57 10.38 10.57
CA ASP A 66 -10.07 9.03 10.84
C ASP A 66 -8.56 9.05 11.06
N VAL A 67 -7.84 9.83 10.24
CA VAL A 67 -6.39 10.03 10.44
C VAL A 67 -6.09 10.67 11.79
N GLN A 68 -6.84 11.70 12.19
CA GLN A 68 -6.68 12.33 13.51
C GLN A 68 -6.94 11.35 14.64
N SER A 69 -7.95 10.49 14.51
CA SER A 69 -8.25 9.42 15.48
C SER A 69 -7.13 8.39 15.62
N ILE A 70 -6.36 8.16 14.56
CA ILE A 70 -5.27 7.17 14.51
C ILE A 70 -3.93 7.79 14.92
N ALA A 71 -3.57 8.92 14.32
CA ALA A 71 -2.24 9.51 14.41
C ALA A 71 -2.19 10.83 15.20
N GLY A 72 -3.33 11.33 15.69
CA GLY A 72 -3.42 12.60 16.44
C GLY A 72 -3.29 13.85 15.56
N SER A 73 -2.59 13.79 14.43
CA SER A 73 -2.40 14.90 13.50
C SER A 73 -2.30 14.41 12.06
N VAL A 74 -2.58 15.31 11.12
CA VAL A 74 -2.41 15.05 9.67
C VAL A 74 -1.22 15.84 9.18
N GLN A 75 -0.22 15.14 8.64
CA GLN A 75 0.95 15.76 8.02
C GLN A 75 1.06 15.33 6.56
N SER A 76 1.33 16.28 5.67
CA SER A 76 1.62 16.03 4.27
C SER A 76 3.09 16.26 3.98
N MET A 77 3.67 15.45 3.10
CA MET A 77 5.04 15.67 2.63
C MET A 77 5.09 16.95 1.76
N SER A 78 6.21 17.65 1.83
CA SER A 78 6.48 18.79 0.95
C SER A 78 6.51 18.32 -0.52
N GLY A 79 6.02 19.16 -1.44
CA GLY A 79 6.01 18.83 -2.87
C GLY A 79 4.86 17.92 -3.31
N ASN A 80 3.80 17.82 -2.51
CA ASN A 80 2.61 17.02 -2.83
C ASN A 80 2.91 15.53 -3.13
N VAL A 81 3.83 14.94 -2.37
CA VAL A 81 4.21 13.52 -2.50
C VAL A 81 3.46 12.60 -1.50
N GLY A 82 2.30 13.05 -1.04
CA GLY A 82 1.38 12.26 -0.22
C GLY A 82 1.41 12.58 1.27
N ARG A 83 0.68 11.77 2.02
CA ARG A 83 0.55 11.88 3.48
C ARG A 83 1.70 11.17 4.18
N VAL A 84 2.32 11.82 5.17
CA VAL A 84 3.35 11.22 6.01
C VAL A 84 2.76 10.06 6.81
N GLY A 85 3.42 8.90 6.79
CA GLY A 85 3.03 7.73 7.57
C GLY A 85 1.74 7.07 7.09
N HIS A 86 1.32 7.30 5.83
CA HIS A 86 0.11 6.69 5.27
C HIS A 86 0.11 5.16 5.38
N GLU A 87 1.27 4.52 5.28
CA GLU A 87 1.46 3.09 5.43
C GLU A 87 1.09 2.59 6.83
N THR A 88 1.53 3.29 7.87
CA THR A 88 1.23 2.94 9.26
C THR A 88 -0.20 3.33 9.65
N ILE A 89 -0.69 4.46 9.16
CA ILE A 89 -2.07 4.90 9.34
C ILE A 89 -3.04 3.92 8.69
N GLY A 90 -2.76 3.50 7.45
CA GLY A 90 -3.56 2.51 6.73
C GLY A 90 -3.58 1.16 7.42
N ALA A 91 -2.43 0.67 7.86
CA ALA A 91 -2.31 -0.58 8.60
C ALA A 91 -3.11 -0.57 9.91
N GLU A 92 -3.03 0.52 10.69
CA GLU A 92 -3.79 0.65 11.93
C GLU A 92 -5.31 0.74 11.67
N TYR A 93 -5.72 1.43 10.61
CA TYR A 93 -7.11 1.45 10.19
C TYR A 93 -7.63 0.04 9.87
N LEU A 94 -6.89 -0.73 9.07
CA LEU A 94 -7.25 -2.09 8.72
C LEU A 94 -7.26 -3.03 9.94
N ARG A 95 -6.32 -2.84 10.88
CA ARG A 95 -6.29 -3.57 12.15
C ARG A 95 -7.57 -3.33 12.98
N ARG A 96 -8.06 -2.09 13.03
CA ARG A 96 -9.33 -1.75 13.71
C ARG A 96 -10.56 -2.35 13.03
N LEU A 97 -10.48 -2.60 11.73
CA LEU A 97 -11.52 -3.29 10.96
C LEU A 97 -11.49 -4.81 11.11
N GLY A 98 -10.47 -5.38 11.77
CA GLY A 98 -10.36 -6.82 12.04
C GLY A 98 -9.55 -7.62 11.02
N PHE A 99 -8.74 -6.96 10.18
CA PHE A 99 -7.81 -7.68 9.32
C PHE A 99 -6.69 -8.36 10.12
N SER A 100 -6.19 -9.46 9.58
CA SER A 100 -5.09 -10.23 10.19
C SER A 100 -3.81 -9.41 10.36
N LYS A 101 -2.93 -9.87 11.26
CA LYS A 101 -1.58 -9.33 11.42
C LYS A 101 -0.84 -9.27 10.09
N ARG A 102 -0.96 -10.33 9.27
CA ARG A 102 -0.22 -10.41 8.00
C ARG A 102 -0.65 -9.34 7.00
N VAL A 103 -1.96 -9.12 6.81
CA VAL A 103 -2.45 -8.04 5.92
C VAL A 103 -1.94 -6.69 6.40
N THR A 104 -2.07 -6.38 7.68
CA THR A 104 -1.66 -5.08 8.23
C THR A 104 -0.15 -4.87 8.18
N GLU A 105 0.65 -5.91 8.43
CA GLU A 105 2.11 -5.88 8.29
C GLU A 105 2.57 -5.67 6.84
N LEU A 106 1.91 -6.30 5.87
CA LEU A 106 2.20 -6.09 4.46
C LEU A 106 1.92 -4.65 4.03
N VAL A 107 0.78 -4.09 4.48
CA VAL A 107 0.42 -2.69 4.21
C VAL A 107 1.40 -1.72 4.85
N ALA A 108 1.74 -1.90 6.14
CA ALA A 108 2.70 -1.05 6.83
C ALA A 108 4.09 -1.07 6.21
N ALA A 109 4.42 -2.13 5.51
CA ALA A 109 5.77 -2.41 5.08
C ALA A 109 6.14 -1.89 3.69
N HIS A 110 5.19 -1.41 2.85
CA HIS A 110 5.52 -1.06 1.46
C HIS A 110 6.50 0.12 1.35
N VAL A 111 6.47 1.07 2.31
CA VAL A 111 7.47 2.15 2.40
C VAL A 111 8.82 1.63 2.91
N PRO A 112 8.92 0.93 4.05
CA PRO A 112 10.17 0.29 4.47
C PRO A 112 10.74 -0.68 3.42
N ALA A 113 9.90 -1.45 2.71
CA ALA A 113 10.36 -2.35 1.64
C ALA A 113 11.05 -1.59 0.50
N LYS A 114 10.55 -0.40 0.11
CA LYS A 114 11.24 0.47 -0.84
C LYS A 114 12.65 0.86 -0.35
N ARG A 115 12.75 1.25 0.93
CA ARG A 115 14.04 1.61 1.55
C ARG A 115 15.03 0.42 1.54
N PHE A 116 14.53 -0.77 1.88
CA PHE A 116 15.29 -2.02 1.83
C PHE A 116 15.78 -2.34 0.42
N LEU A 117 14.89 -2.34 -0.57
CA LEU A 117 15.23 -2.63 -1.96
C LEU A 117 16.22 -1.62 -2.54
N CYS A 118 16.11 -0.33 -2.19
CA CYS A 118 17.08 0.69 -2.58
C CYS A 118 18.48 0.46 -1.97
N ALA A 119 18.55 -0.14 -0.79
CA ALA A 119 19.82 -0.45 -0.12
C ALA A 119 20.48 -1.71 -0.67
N THR A 120 19.71 -2.68 -1.15
CA THR A 120 20.19 -4.02 -1.47
C THR A 120 20.20 -4.35 -2.97
N GLU A 121 19.38 -3.67 -3.77
CA GLU A 121 19.26 -3.93 -5.21
C GLU A 121 19.57 -2.65 -6.00
N LYS A 122 20.79 -2.53 -6.53
CA LYS A 122 21.23 -1.34 -7.30
C LYS A 122 20.32 -1.06 -8.49
N ALA A 123 19.95 -2.09 -9.26
CA ALA A 123 19.07 -1.93 -10.42
C ALA A 123 17.66 -1.43 -10.02
N TYR A 124 17.16 -1.84 -8.85
CA TYR A 124 15.91 -1.32 -8.30
C TYR A 124 16.00 0.18 -7.99
N SER A 125 17.06 0.59 -7.30
CA SER A 125 17.30 2.00 -6.95
C SER A 125 17.42 2.90 -8.18
N GLU A 126 18.10 2.42 -9.23
CA GLU A 126 18.29 3.15 -10.50
C GLU A 126 17.00 3.19 -11.35
N GLY A 127 16.07 2.26 -11.15
CA GLY A 127 14.80 2.14 -11.89
C GLY A 127 13.61 2.88 -11.26
N LEU A 128 13.78 3.55 -10.11
CA LEU A 128 12.70 4.28 -9.46
C LEU A 128 12.23 5.46 -10.31
N SER A 129 10.90 5.70 -10.34
CA SER A 129 10.35 6.94 -10.91
C SER A 129 10.80 8.17 -10.12
N GLU A 130 10.75 9.36 -10.75
CA GLU A 130 11.09 10.62 -10.08
C GLU A 130 10.25 10.86 -8.82
N ALA A 131 8.95 10.54 -8.87
CA ALA A 131 8.04 10.62 -7.73
C ALA A 131 8.45 9.68 -6.59
N SER A 132 8.83 8.43 -6.92
CA SER A 132 9.32 7.46 -5.95
C SER A 132 10.65 7.88 -5.33
N MET A 133 11.56 8.48 -6.10
CA MET A 133 12.81 9.02 -5.59
C MET A 133 12.59 10.26 -4.70
N ALA A 134 11.67 11.15 -5.08
CA ALA A 134 11.32 12.31 -4.27
C ALA A 134 10.75 11.88 -2.91
N SER A 135 9.79 10.94 -2.89
CA SER A 135 9.20 10.45 -1.64
C SER A 135 10.21 9.69 -0.76
N LEU A 136 11.15 8.95 -1.36
CA LEU A 136 12.20 8.24 -0.62
C LEU A 136 13.02 9.15 0.30
N LYS A 137 13.31 10.39 -0.16
CA LYS A 137 14.05 11.39 0.64
C LYS A 137 13.31 11.75 1.94
N PHE A 138 11.98 11.87 1.88
CA PHE A 138 11.15 12.16 3.06
C PHE A 138 10.93 10.93 3.94
N GLN A 139 11.14 9.74 3.40
CA GLN A 139 10.98 8.46 4.07
C GLN A 139 12.27 7.94 4.74
N GLY A 140 13.33 8.74 4.78
CA GLY A 140 14.58 8.41 5.45
C GLY A 140 15.67 7.81 4.55
N GLY A 141 15.46 7.77 3.22
CA GLY A 141 16.44 7.23 2.28
C GLY A 141 16.55 5.69 2.32
N PRO A 142 17.56 5.13 1.64
CA PRO A 142 17.86 3.70 1.72
C PRO A 142 18.15 3.25 3.17
N MET A 143 17.88 1.99 3.49
CA MET A 143 18.21 1.42 4.79
C MET A 143 19.73 1.37 5.01
N SER A 144 20.16 1.53 6.27
CA SER A 144 21.52 1.21 6.71
C SER A 144 21.73 -0.30 6.75
N GLU A 145 22.99 -0.74 6.87
CA GLU A 145 23.33 -2.17 6.97
C GLU A 145 22.63 -2.85 8.17
N SER A 146 22.54 -2.15 9.31
CA SER A 146 21.85 -2.68 10.49
C SER A 146 20.35 -2.82 10.29
N GLU A 147 19.70 -1.83 9.63
CA GLU A 147 18.28 -1.91 9.28
C GLU A 147 18.00 -3.05 8.29
N VAL A 148 18.91 -3.29 7.34
CA VAL A 148 18.82 -4.41 6.37
C VAL A 148 18.83 -5.76 7.09
N GLU A 149 19.73 -5.96 8.05
CA GLU A 149 19.82 -7.24 8.79
C GLU A 149 18.58 -7.43 9.69
N GLU A 150 18.11 -6.39 10.35
CA GLU A 150 16.88 -6.44 11.13
C GLU A 150 15.66 -6.77 10.24
N TRP A 151 15.56 -6.13 9.06
CA TRP A 151 14.49 -6.38 8.11
C TRP A 151 14.41 -7.85 7.67
N LYS A 152 15.55 -8.47 7.33
CA LYS A 152 15.61 -9.87 6.93
C LYS A 152 15.23 -10.85 8.04
N GLY A 153 15.38 -10.46 9.31
CA GLY A 153 14.91 -11.22 10.46
C GLY A 153 13.40 -11.12 10.70
N GLY A 154 12.72 -10.22 10.04
CA GLY A 154 11.28 -9.96 10.22
C GLY A 154 10.38 -10.98 9.50
N GLU A 155 9.17 -11.17 10.03
CA GLU A 155 8.16 -12.02 9.40
C GLU A 155 7.78 -11.47 8.00
N TRP A 156 7.61 -12.37 7.02
CA TRP A 156 7.14 -12.06 5.64
C TRP A 156 7.97 -11.00 4.90
N TRP A 157 9.24 -10.80 5.23
CA TRP A 157 10.05 -9.76 4.60
C TRP A 157 10.13 -9.91 3.08
N GLU A 158 10.14 -11.13 2.56
CA GLU A 158 10.14 -11.40 1.11
C GLU A 158 8.81 -10.98 0.47
N ASP A 159 7.67 -11.31 1.09
CA ASP A 159 6.36 -10.90 0.62
C ASP A 159 6.18 -9.36 0.68
N LYS A 160 6.71 -8.72 1.72
CA LYS A 160 6.76 -7.25 1.82
C LYS A 160 7.51 -6.63 0.64
N CYS A 161 8.64 -7.20 0.25
CA CYS A 161 9.40 -6.77 -0.94
C CYS A 161 8.65 -7.09 -2.24
N ARG A 162 8.00 -8.25 -2.35
CA ARG A 162 7.19 -8.61 -3.52
C ARG A 162 6.02 -7.65 -3.70
N LEU A 163 5.31 -7.32 -2.61
CA LEU A 163 4.22 -6.34 -2.66
C LEU A 163 4.74 -4.99 -3.15
N ARG A 164 5.89 -4.53 -2.64
CA ARG A 164 6.49 -3.29 -3.09
C ARG A 164 6.82 -3.31 -4.59
N LYS A 165 7.30 -4.41 -5.13
CA LYS A 165 7.54 -4.55 -6.57
C LYS A 165 6.24 -4.50 -7.38
N CYS A 166 5.11 -5.02 -6.86
CA CYS A 166 3.79 -4.86 -7.46
C CYS A 166 3.34 -3.40 -7.49
N ASP A 167 3.54 -2.65 -6.40
CA ASP A 167 3.26 -1.23 -6.28
C ASP A 167 4.05 -0.42 -7.35
N ASP A 168 5.36 -0.69 -7.50
CA ASP A 168 6.16 0.01 -8.50
C ASP A 168 5.76 -0.29 -9.96
N CYS A 169 5.25 -1.48 -10.24
CA CYS A 169 4.70 -1.85 -11.55
C CYS A 169 3.33 -1.22 -11.82
N ALA A 170 2.61 -0.79 -10.79
CA ALA A 170 1.21 -0.35 -10.87
C ALA A 170 1.05 1.11 -11.34
N LYS A 171 1.76 1.52 -12.39
CA LYS A 171 1.81 2.88 -12.93
C LYS A 171 1.61 2.92 -14.45
N VAL A 172 0.89 1.95 -14.98
CA VAL A 172 0.70 1.80 -16.42
C VAL A 172 -0.52 2.58 -16.88
N VAL A 173 -0.29 3.60 -17.71
CA VAL A 173 -1.37 4.42 -18.28
C VAL A 173 -2.23 3.58 -19.22
N GLY A 174 -3.54 3.64 -19.04
CA GLY A 174 -4.50 2.94 -19.92
C GLY A 174 -4.56 1.42 -19.72
N LEU A 175 -3.89 0.86 -18.72
CA LEU A 175 -4.04 -0.56 -18.40
C LEU A 175 -5.43 -0.81 -17.80
N GLU A 176 -6.25 -1.57 -18.52
CA GLU A 176 -7.54 -2.04 -18.04
C GLU A 176 -7.35 -3.29 -17.17
N VAL A 177 -7.86 -3.25 -15.94
CA VAL A 177 -7.82 -4.34 -14.96
C VAL A 177 -9.21 -4.56 -14.38
N GLY A 178 -9.41 -5.66 -13.64
CA GLY A 178 -10.66 -5.92 -12.94
C GLY A 178 -11.08 -4.78 -12.01
N GLY A 179 -12.37 -4.47 -11.98
CA GLY A 179 -12.92 -3.42 -11.10
C GLY A 179 -12.95 -3.84 -9.62
N LEU A 180 -13.24 -2.90 -8.72
CA LEU A 180 -13.24 -3.09 -7.26
C LEU A 180 -14.06 -4.31 -6.81
N GLU A 181 -15.23 -4.56 -7.39
CA GLU A 181 -16.10 -5.65 -6.99
C GLU A 181 -15.48 -7.04 -7.18
N THR A 182 -14.48 -7.20 -8.06
CA THR A 182 -13.76 -8.47 -8.23
C THR A 182 -12.93 -8.87 -7.01
N TYR A 183 -12.69 -7.93 -6.10
CA TYR A 183 -11.92 -8.15 -4.86
C TYR A 183 -12.81 -8.35 -3.62
N ARG A 184 -14.13 -8.12 -3.71
CA ARG A 184 -15.08 -8.21 -2.57
C ARG A 184 -14.93 -9.54 -1.80
N GLU A 185 -15.05 -10.65 -2.48
CA GLU A 185 -14.97 -11.98 -1.86
C GLU A 185 -13.62 -12.22 -1.16
N ARG A 186 -12.52 -11.72 -1.72
CA ARG A 186 -11.19 -11.82 -1.09
C ARG A 186 -11.10 -10.98 0.18
N ILE A 187 -11.66 -9.78 0.16
CA ILE A 187 -11.74 -8.91 1.35
C ILE A 187 -12.53 -9.59 2.46
N GLU A 188 -13.72 -10.13 2.13
CA GLU A 188 -14.59 -10.82 3.09
C GLU A 188 -13.90 -12.05 3.71
N ARG A 189 -13.16 -12.83 2.91
CA ARG A 189 -12.37 -13.98 3.40
C ARG A 189 -11.27 -13.54 4.38
N CYS A 190 -10.61 -12.43 4.15
CA CYS A 190 -9.57 -11.91 5.05
C CYS A 190 -10.12 -11.37 6.38
N LEU A 191 -11.44 -11.15 6.49
CA LEU A 191 -12.13 -10.67 7.69
C LEU A 191 -12.84 -11.79 8.46
N GLY A 192 -13.03 -12.95 7.84
CA GLY A 192 -13.74 -14.11 8.42
C GLY A 192 -12.82 -15.22 8.94
N ALA A 193 -11.51 -15.00 8.93
CA ALA A 193 -10.50 -15.98 9.33
C ALA A 193 -10.14 -15.88 10.81
#